data_b84204e715553f59c468b0d0fbb0265e
#
_entry.id   b84204e715553f59c468b0d0fbb0265e
#
_cell.length_a   1.000
_cell.length_b   1.000
_cell.length_c   1.000
_cell.angle_alpha   90.00
_cell.angle_beta   90.00
_cell.angle_gamma   90.00
#
_symmetry.space_group_name_H-M   'P 1'
#
loop_
_entity.id
_entity.type
_entity.pdbx_description
1 polymer ?
#
loop_
_entity_poly.entity_id
_entity_poly.type
_entity_poly.pdbx_seq_one_letter_code
_entity_poly.pdbx_strand_id
1 'polypeptide(L)'
;MLNELHRAQQAVGTGFIGGTPGSLQLWKEIKAGDIRVGGFSLNGKWVPLYNIHKTYAGLRDAYLYAHSDLARQMLIDLTDWMLDITSGLSDSQMQDMLRSEHGGLNETFADVAEITGDKKYLELARRFSHKVILDPLIKNEDRLNGMHANTQIPKVMDTNG
;
A
#
# COMPACT_ATOMS: atom_id res chain seq x y z
N MET A 1 -4.96 17.32 13.81
CA MET A 1 -4.76 15.92 13.40
C MET A 1 -3.51 15.74 12.52
N LEU A 2 -3.36 16.39 11.33
CA LEU A 2 -2.16 16.23 10.48
C LEU A 2 -0.85 16.54 11.22
N ASN A 3 -0.76 17.64 11.97
CA ASN A 3 0.44 17.98 12.72
C ASN A 3 0.84 16.90 13.74
N GLU A 4 -0.12 16.23 14.38
CA GLU A 4 0.16 15.16 15.34
C GLU A 4 0.67 13.91 14.62
N LEU A 5 0.04 13.55 13.48
CA LEU A 5 0.52 12.44 12.65
C LEU A 5 1.92 12.71 12.10
N HIS A 6 2.19 13.95 11.65
CA HIS A 6 3.51 14.35 11.19
C HIS A 6 4.56 14.23 12.31
N ARG A 7 4.25 14.69 13.53
CA ARG A 7 5.15 14.52 14.68
C ARG A 7 5.43 13.05 14.96
N ALA A 8 4.43 12.18 14.86
CA ALA A 8 4.61 10.74 15.01
C ALA A 8 5.50 10.16 13.89
N GLN A 9 5.28 10.57 12.64
CA GLN A 9 6.12 10.17 11.50
C GLN A 9 7.59 10.57 11.70
N GLN A 10 7.82 11.82 12.11
CA GLN A 10 9.16 12.33 12.38
C GLN A 10 9.83 11.60 13.55
N ALA A 11 9.08 11.27 14.61
CA ALA A 11 9.60 10.52 15.74
C ALA A 11 10.04 9.10 15.38
N VAL A 12 9.38 8.45 14.41
CA VAL A 12 9.80 7.15 13.87
C VAL A 12 11.05 7.30 12.98
N GLY A 13 11.18 8.41 12.26
CA GLY A 13 12.37 8.77 11.48
C GLY A 13 12.59 7.99 10.19
N THR A 14 11.61 7.17 9.76
CA THR A 14 11.70 6.35 8.55
C THR A 14 10.67 6.73 7.46
N GLY A 15 9.80 7.71 7.72
CA GLY A 15 8.66 8.02 6.87
C GLY A 15 7.40 7.21 7.22
N PHE A 16 7.50 6.17 8.03
CA PHE A 16 6.36 5.33 8.42
C PHE A 16 5.37 6.04 9.34
N ILE A 17 4.09 5.80 9.08
CA ILE A 17 2.98 6.13 9.99
C ILE A 17 2.08 4.89 10.06
N GLY A 18 1.80 4.39 11.25
CA GLY A 18 0.85 3.29 11.41
C GLY A 18 0.47 3.08 12.87
N GLY A 19 -0.81 2.78 13.10
CA GLY A 19 -1.37 2.54 14.44
C GLY A 19 -1.43 1.08 14.87
N THR A 20 -1.01 0.13 14.03
CA THR A 20 -1.05 -1.30 14.38
C THR A 20 0.04 -1.63 15.39
N PRO A 21 -0.31 -2.14 16.59
CA PRO A 21 0.68 -2.51 17.61
C PRO A 21 1.71 -3.52 17.09
N GLY A 22 3.01 -3.22 17.26
CA GLY A 22 4.10 -4.07 16.82
C GLY A 22 4.35 -4.03 15.31
N SER A 23 3.79 -3.08 14.58
CA SER A 23 3.98 -2.97 13.12
C SER A 23 5.42 -2.68 12.71
N LEU A 24 6.21 -1.98 13.52
CA LEU A 24 7.62 -1.75 13.19
C LEU A 24 8.40 -3.08 13.07
N GLN A 25 8.10 -4.07 13.92
CA GLN A 25 8.71 -5.39 13.82
C GLN A 25 8.20 -6.14 12.58
N LEU A 26 6.90 -6.10 12.32
CA LEU A 26 6.30 -6.65 11.10
C LEU A 26 7.03 -6.17 9.84
N TRP A 27 7.23 -4.85 9.70
CA TRP A 27 7.85 -4.30 8.51
C TRP A 27 9.34 -4.64 8.37
N LYS A 28 10.04 -4.83 9.49
CA LYS A 28 11.42 -5.37 9.46
C LYS A 28 11.45 -6.81 8.94
N GLU A 29 10.50 -7.64 9.35
CA GLU A 29 10.36 -9.02 8.88
C GLU A 29 10.05 -9.06 7.37
N ILE A 30 9.10 -8.25 6.90
CA ILE A 30 8.77 -8.13 5.48
C ILE A 30 10.00 -7.68 4.68
N LYS A 31 10.70 -6.64 5.12
CA LYS A 31 11.92 -6.15 4.44
C LYS A 31 13.00 -7.23 4.35
N ALA A 32 13.08 -8.11 5.34
CA ALA A 32 13.98 -9.27 5.34
C ALA A 32 13.49 -10.44 4.47
N GLY A 33 12.31 -10.33 3.84
CA GLY A 33 11.72 -11.37 3.01
C GLY A 33 10.97 -12.46 3.78
N ASP A 34 10.77 -12.30 5.10
CA ASP A 34 9.94 -13.19 5.91
C ASP A 34 8.47 -12.77 5.79
N ILE A 35 7.73 -13.45 4.91
CA ILE A 35 6.34 -13.14 4.57
C ILE A 35 5.45 -14.33 4.93
N ARG A 36 4.59 -14.14 5.94
CA ARG A 36 3.62 -15.13 6.40
C ARG A 36 2.22 -14.58 6.24
N VAL A 37 1.47 -15.11 5.28
CA VAL A 37 0.16 -14.58 4.88
C VAL A 37 -0.97 -15.47 5.35
N GLY A 38 -1.97 -14.87 5.99
CA GLY A 38 -3.34 -15.38 6.11
C GLY A 38 -4.30 -14.45 5.36
N GLY A 39 -5.54 -14.86 5.11
CA GLY A 39 -6.50 -14.08 4.30
C GLY A 39 -6.66 -12.62 4.78
N PHE A 40 -6.73 -12.43 6.10
CA PHE A 40 -6.84 -11.11 6.74
C PHE A 40 -5.65 -10.80 7.65
N SER A 41 -4.53 -11.50 7.49
CA SER A 41 -3.34 -11.27 8.31
C SER A 41 -2.07 -11.29 7.48
N LEU A 42 -1.09 -10.52 7.94
CA LEU A 42 0.26 -10.52 7.43
C LEU A 42 1.20 -10.53 8.65
N ASN A 43 2.05 -11.56 8.73
CA ASN A 43 2.95 -11.80 9.86
C ASN A 43 2.24 -11.71 11.23
N GLY A 44 1.05 -12.31 11.33
CA GLY A 44 0.25 -12.34 12.55
C GLY A 44 -0.42 -11.03 12.94
N LYS A 45 -0.36 -9.99 12.11
CA LYS A 45 -1.06 -8.72 12.33
C LYS A 45 -2.31 -8.64 11.46
N TRP A 46 -3.40 -8.08 12.01
CA TRP A 46 -4.67 -7.93 11.34
C TRP A 46 -4.61 -6.84 10.27
N VAL A 47 -4.83 -7.21 9.03
CA VAL A 47 -4.92 -6.35 7.81
C VAL A 47 -3.97 -5.12 7.78
N PRO A 48 -2.66 -5.29 8.04
CA PRO A 48 -1.78 -4.12 8.18
C PRO A 48 -1.64 -3.31 6.89
N LEU A 49 -1.68 -3.95 5.72
CA LEU A 49 -1.66 -3.26 4.42
C LEU A 49 -2.94 -2.46 4.18
N TYR A 50 -4.11 -3.00 4.56
CA TYR A 50 -5.37 -2.27 4.45
C TYR A 50 -5.40 -1.05 5.38
N ASN A 51 -4.91 -1.21 6.61
CA ASN A 51 -4.84 -0.10 7.57
C ASN A 51 -3.95 1.04 7.04
N ILE A 52 -2.79 0.71 6.48
CA ILE A 52 -1.89 1.73 5.94
C ILE A 52 -2.47 2.36 4.66
N HIS A 53 -3.20 1.60 3.84
CA HIS A 53 -3.92 2.13 2.68
C HIS A 53 -4.87 3.27 3.08
N LYS A 54 -5.60 3.14 4.20
CA LYS A 54 -6.49 4.21 4.67
C LYS A 54 -5.72 5.46 5.10
N THR A 55 -4.52 5.31 5.62
CA THR A 55 -3.62 6.45 5.91
C THR A 55 -3.18 7.13 4.61
N TYR A 56 -2.78 6.37 3.60
CA TYR A 56 -2.45 6.88 2.27
C TYR A 56 -3.62 7.67 1.66
N ALA A 57 -4.80 7.07 1.61
CA ALA A 57 -5.99 7.71 1.07
C ALA A 57 -6.31 9.03 1.78
N GLY A 58 -6.24 9.04 3.12
CA GLY A 58 -6.48 10.25 3.91
C GLY A 58 -5.43 11.35 3.66
N LEU A 59 -4.16 11.01 3.47
CA LEU A 59 -3.11 11.98 3.14
C LEU A 59 -3.28 12.53 1.71
N ARG A 60 -3.58 11.64 0.75
CA ARG A 60 -3.89 12.03 -0.63
C ARG A 60 -5.06 13.03 -0.67
N ASP A 61 -6.16 12.69 -0.04
CA ASP A 61 -7.36 13.52 -0.02
C ASP A 61 -7.13 14.85 0.70
N ALA A 62 -6.35 14.87 1.78
CA ALA A 62 -5.97 16.10 2.47
C ALA A 62 -5.10 17.01 1.58
N TYR A 63 -4.28 16.47 0.71
CA TYR A 63 -3.55 17.24 -0.30
C TYR A 63 -4.48 17.72 -1.41
N LEU A 64 -5.21 16.81 -2.06
CA LEU A 64 -5.99 17.14 -3.26
C LEU A 64 -7.18 18.06 -2.97
N TYR A 65 -7.90 17.83 -1.87
CA TYR A 65 -9.16 18.54 -1.58
C TYR A 65 -9.03 19.61 -0.49
N ALA A 66 -8.09 19.46 0.43
CA ALA A 66 -7.84 20.45 1.48
C ALA A 66 -6.56 21.29 1.23
N HIS A 67 -5.87 21.08 0.10
CA HIS A 67 -4.67 21.79 -0.34
C HIS A 67 -3.55 21.84 0.72
N SER A 68 -3.36 20.72 1.43
CA SER A 68 -2.36 20.61 2.49
C SER A 68 -1.00 20.14 1.95
N ASP A 69 -0.04 21.06 1.82
CA ASP A 69 1.34 20.71 1.45
C ASP A 69 2.00 19.79 2.49
N LEU A 70 1.62 19.92 3.76
CA LEU A 70 2.08 19.00 4.81
C LEU A 70 1.63 17.57 4.54
N ALA A 71 0.37 17.36 4.11
CA ALA A 71 -0.14 16.05 3.77
C ALA A 71 0.58 15.47 2.55
N ARG A 72 0.90 16.30 1.55
CA ARG A 72 1.71 15.90 0.39
C ARG A 72 3.08 15.40 0.81
N GLN A 73 3.78 16.14 1.66
CA GLN A 73 5.10 15.74 2.15
C GLN A 73 5.03 14.40 2.91
N MET A 74 4.06 14.28 3.83
CA MET A 74 3.85 13.06 4.60
C MET A 74 3.52 11.84 3.72
N LEU A 75 2.75 12.06 2.65
CA LEU A 75 2.38 11.05 1.66
C LEU A 75 3.62 10.54 0.91
N ILE A 76 4.49 11.46 0.48
CA ILE A 76 5.75 11.13 -0.20
C ILE A 76 6.67 10.35 0.73
N ASP A 77 6.89 10.83 1.96
CA ASP A 77 7.75 10.18 2.95
C ASP A 77 7.27 8.74 3.26
N LEU A 78 5.94 8.55 3.38
CA LEU A 78 5.34 7.24 3.59
C LEU A 78 5.53 6.32 2.38
N THR A 79 5.52 6.87 1.16
CA THR A 79 5.69 6.09 -0.07
C THR A 79 7.16 5.71 -0.28
N ASP A 80 8.09 6.61 0.01
CA ASP A 80 9.52 6.30 -0.01
C ASP A 80 9.87 5.21 1.02
N TRP A 81 9.24 5.25 2.20
CA TRP A 81 9.34 4.16 3.15
C TRP A 81 8.83 2.82 2.60
N MET A 82 7.70 2.79 1.89
CA MET A 82 7.18 1.55 1.28
C MET A 82 8.10 1.04 0.16
N LEU A 83 8.70 1.94 -0.62
CA LEU A 83 9.75 1.58 -1.59
C LEU A 83 10.92 0.90 -0.90
N ASP A 84 11.41 1.45 0.21
CA ASP A 84 12.52 0.86 0.99
C ASP A 84 12.15 -0.53 1.55
N ILE A 85 10.95 -0.68 2.12
CA ILE A 85 10.46 -1.96 2.66
C ILE A 85 10.40 -3.05 1.59
N THR A 86 10.00 -2.68 0.37
CA THR A 86 9.76 -3.66 -0.70
C THR A 86 10.94 -3.80 -1.68
N SER A 87 11.98 -2.99 -1.54
CA SER A 87 13.10 -2.91 -2.48
C SER A 87 13.83 -4.23 -2.72
N GLY A 88 13.98 -5.04 -1.68
CA GLY A 88 14.67 -6.35 -1.75
C GLY A 88 13.76 -7.54 -2.04
N LEU A 89 12.44 -7.34 -2.15
CA LEU A 89 11.49 -8.42 -2.38
C LEU A 89 11.46 -8.82 -3.86
N SER A 90 11.50 -10.11 -4.12
CA SER A 90 11.22 -10.66 -5.44
C SER A 90 9.75 -10.48 -5.82
N ASP A 91 9.44 -10.61 -7.12
CA ASP A 91 8.06 -10.56 -7.61
C ASP A 91 7.17 -11.63 -6.96
N SER A 92 7.69 -12.83 -6.72
CA SER A 92 6.96 -13.89 -6.03
C SER A 92 6.62 -13.47 -4.59
N GLN A 93 7.58 -12.92 -3.85
CA GLN A 93 7.35 -12.44 -2.49
C GLN A 93 6.34 -11.29 -2.45
N MET A 94 6.40 -10.38 -3.43
CA MET A 94 5.38 -9.33 -3.56
C MET A 94 3.98 -9.93 -3.78
N GLN A 95 3.83 -10.87 -4.71
CA GLN A 95 2.54 -11.51 -4.99
C GLN A 95 2.03 -12.32 -3.78
N ASP A 96 2.91 -12.98 -3.03
CA ASP A 96 2.54 -13.66 -1.79
C ASP A 96 2.03 -12.67 -0.74
N MET A 97 2.71 -11.56 -0.52
CA MET A 97 2.28 -10.49 0.39
C MET A 97 0.91 -9.93 0.02
N LEU A 98 0.64 -9.76 -1.28
CA LEU A 98 -0.62 -9.22 -1.80
C LEU A 98 -1.82 -10.18 -1.66
N ARG A 99 -1.62 -11.40 -1.24
CA ARG A 99 -2.72 -12.31 -0.84
C ARG A 99 -3.42 -11.83 0.42
N SER A 100 -2.74 -11.06 1.28
CA SER A 100 -3.37 -10.33 2.37
C SER A 100 -4.19 -9.16 1.85
N GLU A 101 -5.25 -8.78 2.58
CA GLU A 101 -6.07 -7.63 2.23
C GLU A 101 -5.24 -6.34 2.23
N HIS A 102 -5.20 -5.60 1.10
CA HIS A 102 -4.35 -4.43 0.91
C HIS A 102 -5.07 -3.21 0.32
N GLY A 103 -6.40 -3.29 0.15
CA GLY A 103 -7.17 -2.19 -0.43
C GLY A 103 -6.71 -1.82 -1.84
N GLY A 104 -6.73 -0.54 -2.16
CA GLY A 104 -6.30 0.06 -3.42
C GLY A 104 -4.90 0.68 -3.32
N LEU A 105 -3.91 -0.02 -2.75
CA LEU A 105 -2.54 0.53 -2.66
C LEU A 105 -1.91 0.77 -4.03
N ASN A 106 -2.22 -0.06 -5.04
CA ASN A 106 -1.79 0.16 -6.42
C ASN A 106 -2.28 1.50 -6.97
N GLU A 107 -3.57 1.82 -6.80
CA GLU A 107 -4.16 3.11 -7.15
C GLU A 107 -3.43 4.26 -6.44
N THR A 108 -3.29 4.16 -5.12
CA THR A 108 -2.67 5.22 -4.32
C THR A 108 -1.22 5.52 -4.76
N PHE A 109 -0.45 4.49 -5.12
CA PHE A 109 0.91 4.71 -5.62
C PHE A 109 0.95 5.29 -7.03
N ALA A 110 -0.04 5.00 -7.87
CA ALA A 110 -0.22 5.67 -9.16
C ALA A 110 -0.55 7.16 -8.95
N ASP A 111 -1.44 7.50 -8.01
CA ASP A 111 -1.71 8.89 -7.63
C ASP A 111 -0.44 9.62 -7.15
N VAL A 112 0.40 8.96 -6.35
CA VAL A 112 1.67 9.56 -5.91
C VAL A 112 2.61 9.80 -7.08
N ALA A 113 2.64 8.90 -8.07
CA ALA A 113 3.41 9.11 -9.30
C ALA A 113 2.90 10.34 -10.07
N GLU A 114 1.59 10.52 -10.18
CA GLU A 114 0.98 11.70 -10.83
C GLU A 114 1.29 12.99 -10.04
N ILE A 115 1.09 12.99 -8.73
CA ILE A 115 1.34 14.14 -7.85
C ILE A 115 2.80 14.61 -7.89
N THR A 116 3.74 13.68 -8.07
CA THR A 116 5.18 13.97 -8.00
C THR A 116 5.85 14.06 -9.37
N GLY A 117 5.29 13.42 -10.39
CA GLY A 117 5.93 13.20 -11.69
C GLY A 117 7.06 12.14 -11.66
N ASP A 118 7.27 11.43 -10.54
CA ASP A 118 8.35 10.46 -10.37
C ASP A 118 7.90 9.03 -10.71
N LYS A 119 8.50 8.47 -11.75
CA LYS A 119 8.16 7.13 -12.27
C LYS A 119 8.44 5.99 -11.28
N LYS A 120 9.30 6.20 -10.28
CA LYS A 120 9.56 5.16 -9.26
C LYS A 120 8.29 4.72 -8.52
N TYR A 121 7.34 5.64 -8.32
CA TYR A 121 6.07 5.33 -7.67
C TYR A 121 5.10 4.59 -8.61
N LEU A 122 5.17 4.84 -9.92
CA LEU A 122 4.42 4.06 -10.89
C LEU A 122 4.93 2.60 -10.95
N GLU A 123 6.24 2.40 -10.86
CA GLU A 123 6.80 1.03 -10.76
C GLU A 123 6.38 0.36 -9.44
N LEU A 124 6.30 1.09 -8.34
CA LEU A 124 5.75 0.57 -7.09
C LEU A 124 4.28 0.16 -7.25
N ALA A 125 3.45 1.01 -7.89
CA ALA A 125 2.05 0.69 -8.20
C ALA A 125 1.92 -0.62 -8.97
N ARG A 126 2.73 -0.82 -10.01
CA ARG A 126 2.78 -2.07 -10.79
C ARG A 126 3.18 -3.28 -9.95
N ARG A 127 4.12 -3.13 -9.03
CA ARG A 127 4.51 -4.20 -8.11
C ARG A 127 3.39 -4.55 -7.12
N PHE A 128 2.53 -3.58 -6.77
CA PHE A 128 1.35 -3.79 -5.93
C PHE A 128 0.11 -4.26 -6.70
N SER A 129 0.20 -4.45 -8.01
CA SER A 129 -0.86 -5.06 -8.82
C SER A 129 -0.92 -6.56 -8.57
N HIS A 130 -2.04 -7.04 -8.01
CA HIS A 130 -2.23 -8.44 -7.62
C HIS A 130 -2.60 -9.31 -8.83
N LYS A 131 -1.62 -9.92 -9.46
CA LYS A 131 -1.74 -10.62 -10.75
C LYS A 131 -2.77 -11.75 -10.74
N VAL A 132 -2.93 -12.49 -9.64
CA VAL A 132 -3.90 -13.59 -9.55
C VAL A 132 -5.36 -13.10 -9.72
N ILE A 133 -5.62 -11.82 -9.46
CA ILE A 133 -6.91 -11.17 -9.65
C ILE A 133 -6.96 -10.46 -11.01
N LEU A 134 -5.93 -9.67 -11.34
CA LEU A 134 -5.96 -8.78 -12.50
C LEU A 134 -5.73 -9.52 -13.82
N ASP A 135 -4.81 -10.49 -13.87
CA ASP A 135 -4.48 -11.21 -15.11
C ASP A 135 -5.68 -11.95 -15.72
N PRO A 136 -6.54 -12.66 -14.94
CA PRO A 136 -7.76 -13.23 -15.48
C PRO A 136 -8.74 -12.18 -16.01
N LEU A 137 -8.94 -11.08 -15.27
CA LEU A 137 -9.88 -10.03 -15.66
C LEU A 137 -9.47 -9.36 -16.97
N ILE A 138 -8.18 -9.10 -17.20
CA ILE A 138 -7.64 -8.58 -18.46
C ILE A 138 -7.98 -9.52 -19.65
N LYS A 139 -8.08 -10.82 -19.38
CA LYS A 139 -8.44 -11.86 -20.36
C LYS A 139 -9.96 -12.08 -20.49
N ASN A 140 -10.76 -11.25 -19.79
CA ASN A 140 -12.23 -11.45 -19.67
C ASN A 140 -12.61 -12.79 -19.02
N GLU A 141 -11.77 -13.32 -18.11
CA GLU A 141 -12.03 -14.52 -17.34
C GLU A 141 -12.51 -14.13 -15.94
N ASP A 142 -13.75 -14.46 -15.60
CA ASP A 142 -14.25 -14.28 -14.23
C ASP A 142 -13.79 -15.46 -13.35
N ARG A 143 -12.90 -15.16 -12.40
CA ARG A 143 -12.43 -16.10 -11.37
C ARG A 143 -12.72 -15.59 -9.96
N LEU A 144 -13.70 -14.72 -9.79
CA LEU A 144 -14.01 -14.06 -8.51
C LEU A 144 -14.97 -14.88 -7.64
N ASN A 145 -15.54 -15.98 -8.15
CA ASN A 145 -16.47 -16.81 -7.39
C ASN A 145 -15.86 -17.32 -6.08
N GLY A 146 -16.58 -17.12 -4.98
CA GLY A 146 -16.13 -17.49 -3.63
C GLY A 146 -15.12 -16.53 -2.99
N MET A 147 -14.72 -15.47 -3.67
CA MET A 147 -13.81 -14.46 -3.13
C MET A 147 -14.55 -13.37 -2.37
N HIS A 148 -13.90 -12.80 -1.35
CA HIS A 148 -14.47 -11.72 -0.56
C HIS A 148 -14.44 -10.40 -1.34
N ALA A 149 -15.62 -9.87 -1.70
CA ALA A 149 -15.76 -8.71 -2.59
C ALA A 149 -14.97 -7.48 -2.10
N ASN A 150 -15.08 -7.13 -0.81
CA ASN A 150 -14.39 -5.97 -0.25
C ASN A 150 -12.84 -6.07 -0.33
N THR A 151 -12.31 -7.29 -0.38
CA THR A 151 -10.87 -7.52 -0.58
C THR A 151 -10.47 -7.35 -2.05
N GLN A 152 -11.34 -7.70 -3.01
CA GLN A 152 -10.97 -7.76 -4.43
C GLN A 152 -11.34 -6.49 -5.20
N ILE A 153 -12.50 -5.91 -4.94
CA ILE A 153 -12.98 -4.72 -5.68
C ILE A 153 -11.98 -3.55 -5.65
N PRO A 154 -11.38 -3.18 -4.49
CA PRO A 154 -10.43 -2.07 -4.46
C PRO A 154 -9.18 -2.26 -5.32
N LYS A 155 -8.84 -3.51 -5.66
CA LYS A 155 -7.66 -3.83 -6.48
C LYS A 155 -7.80 -3.49 -7.96
N VAL A 156 -9.06 -3.29 -8.41
CA VAL A 156 -9.41 -3.05 -9.81
C VAL A 156 -9.90 -1.62 -10.07
N MET A 157 -9.91 -0.77 -9.05
CA MET A 157 -10.49 0.57 -9.12
C MET A 157 -9.71 1.52 -10.03
N ASP A 158 -8.43 1.27 -10.30
CA ASP A 158 -7.61 2.12 -11.17
C ASP A 158 -6.89 1.29 -12.24
N THR A 159 -7.65 0.83 -13.22
CA THR A 159 -7.10 0.21 -14.43
C THR A 159 -7.18 1.12 -15.65
N ASN A 160 -7.51 2.41 -15.47
CA ASN A 160 -7.69 3.39 -16.54
C ASN A 160 -6.47 4.34 -16.66
N GLY A 161 -5.27 3.81 -16.67
CA GLY A 161 -4.06 4.56 -16.96
C GLY A 161 -3.34 4.01 -18.18
#